data_9857a79e49ebd813ae9c85c03d1ef85a
#
_entry.id   9857a79e49ebd813ae9c85c03d1ef85a
#
_cell.length_a   1.000
_cell.length_b   1.000
_cell.length_c   1.000
_cell.angle_alpha   90.00
_cell.angle_beta   90.00
_cell.angle_gamma   90.00
#
_symmetry.space_group_name_H-M   'P 1'
#
loop_
_entity.id
_entity.type
_entity.pdbx_description
1 polymer ?
#
loop_
_entity_poly.entity_id
_entity_poly.type
_entity_poly.pdbx_seq_one_letter_code
_entity_poly.pdbx_strand_id
1 'polypeptide(L)'
;MALTAALARRLALAKAREVAARHPQAIVIGADQVADLAGEPLGKPGSHERAVAQLQRMSGQTVVFQTALSVVCLASGFEQSELAPVEVRFRALDAGEIERYLRAEQPYDCAGSAKSEGLGIALLEAIHNDDPTALVGLPLIRTARLLRAAGLRLP
;
A
#
# COMPACT_ATOMS: atom_id res chain seq x y z
N MET A 1 -7.23 -9.02 -9.65
CA MET A 1 -6.61 -7.68 -9.59
C MET A 1 -7.63 -6.57 -9.52
N ALA A 2 -8.70 -6.61 -10.31
CA ALA A 2 -9.75 -5.58 -10.26
C ALA A 2 -10.42 -5.49 -8.89
N LEU A 3 -10.67 -6.62 -8.22
CA LEU A 3 -11.28 -6.63 -6.89
C LEU A 3 -10.39 -6.02 -5.82
N THR A 4 -9.08 -6.28 -5.86
CA THR A 4 -8.14 -5.73 -4.89
C THR A 4 -7.94 -4.22 -5.09
N ALA A 5 -7.91 -3.76 -6.35
CA ALA A 5 -7.88 -2.34 -6.66
C ALA A 5 -9.12 -1.62 -6.14
N ALA A 6 -10.31 -2.19 -6.38
CA ALA A 6 -11.58 -1.64 -5.90
C ALA A 6 -11.63 -1.61 -4.36
N LEU A 7 -11.13 -2.64 -3.72
CA LEU A 7 -11.06 -2.70 -2.25
C LEU A 7 -10.16 -1.59 -1.70
N ALA A 8 -8.97 -1.42 -2.26
CA ALA A 8 -8.05 -0.38 -1.81
C ALA A 8 -8.67 1.02 -1.97
N ARG A 9 -9.29 1.30 -3.11
CA ARG A 9 -9.99 2.58 -3.36
C ARG A 9 -11.10 2.82 -2.35
N ARG A 10 -11.95 1.82 -2.11
CA ARG A 10 -13.07 1.93 -1.17
C ARG A 10 -12.58 2.23 0.24
N LEU A 11 -11.55 1.52 0.69
CA LEU A 11 -11.02 1.72 2.05
C LEU A 11 -10.34 3.07 2.21
N ALA A 12 -9.58 3.52 1.20
CA ALA A 12 -8.95 4.85 1.24
C ALA A 12 -10.01 5.95 1.35
N LEU A 13 -11.06 5.87 0.56
CA LEU A 13 -12.15 6.85 0.58
C LEU A 13 -12.91 6.82 1.90
N ALA A 14 -13.22 5.66 2.43
CA ALA A 14 -13.91 5.52 3.72
C ALA A 14 -13.10 6.16 4.85
N LYS A 15 -11.79 5.94 4.87
CA LYS A 15 -10.90 6.56 5.86
C LYS A 15 -10.91 8.09 5.76
N ALA A 16 -10.81 8.61 4.54
CA ALA A 16 -10.82 10.06 4.33
C ALA A 16 -12.15 10.68 4.74
N ARG A 17 -13.27 10.07 4.37
CA ARG A 17 -14.61 10.55 4.71
C ARG A 17 -14.87 10.56 6.21
N GLU A 18 -14.41 9.54 6.91
CA GLU A 18 -14.60 9.46 8.36
C GLU A 18 -13.93 10.63 9.08
N VAL A 19 -12.70 10.95 8.70
CA VAL A 19 -11.97 12.07 9.30
C VAL A 19 -12.57 13.43 8.84
N ALA A 20 -12.93 13.53 7.55
CA ALA A 20 -13.53 14.75 7.01
C ALA A 20 -14.84 15.12 7.72
N ALA A 21 -15.64 14.13 8.12
CA ALA A 21 -16.88 14.37 8.86
C ALA A 21 -16.63 15.07 10.21
N ARG A 22 -15.47 14.80 10.82
CA ARG A 22 -15.08 15.44 12.09
C ARG A 22 -14.31 16.75 11.89
N HIS A 23 -13.82 16.98 10.68
CA HIS A 23 -13.01 18.16 10.33
C HIS A 23 -13.46 18.72 8.98
N PRO A 24 -14.69 19.31 8.90
CA PRO A 24 -15.29 19.69 7.61
C PRO A 24 -14.50 20.71 6.79
N GLN A 25 -13.68 21.53 7.45
CA GLN A 25 -12.88 22.55 6.77
C GLN A 25 -11.52 22.02 6.30
N ALA A 26 -11.12 20.85 6.77
CA ALA A 26 -9.79 20.29 6.47
C ALA A 26 -9.78 19.62 5.10
N ILE A 27 -8.61 19.68 4.44
CA ILE A 27 -8.31 18.83 3.30
C ILE A 27 -7.75 17.54 3.88
N VAL A 28 -8.48 16.45 3.74
CA VAL A 28 -8.17 15.17 4.39
C VAL A 28 -7.62 14.19 3.36
N ILE A 29 -6.52 13.53 3.71
CA ILE A 29 -5.92 12.47 2.90
C ILE A 29 -6.24 11.14 3.57
N GLY A 30 -6.83 10.21 2.83
CA GLY A 30 -6.98 8.83 3.24
C GLY A 30 -6.21 7.92 2.30
N ALA A 31 -5.53 6.93 2.83
CA ALA A 31 -4.77 5.98 2.02
C ALA A 31 -5.01 4.56 2.49
N ASP A 32 -4.91 3.62 1.58
CA ASP A 32 -4.96 2.19 1.88
C ASP A 32 -4.17 1.40 0.86
N GLN A 33 -3.64 0.26 1.28
CA GLN A 33 -2.84 -0.60 0.42
C GLN A 33 -3.32 -2.04 0.57
N VAL A 34 -3.53 -2.70 -0.56
CA VAL A 34 -3.88 -4.11 -0.61
C VAL A 34 -2.82 -4.84 -1.44
N ALA A 35 -2.15 -5.81 -0.85
CA ALA A 35 -1.23 -6.68 -1.58
C ALA A 35 -2.04 -7.76 -2.30
N ASP A 36 -1.76 -7.95 -3.58
CA ASP A 36 -2.48 -8.88 -4.45
C ASP A 36 -1.51 -9.92 -5.00
N LEU A 37 -1.77 -11.18 -4.69
CA LEU A 37 -1.06 -12.31 -5.28
C LEU A 37 -2.04 -13.13 -6.13
N ALA A 38 -1.88 -13.05 -7.45
CA ALA A 38 -2.71 -13.77 -8.41
C ALA A 38 -4.22 -13.55 -8.21
N GLY A 39 -4.61 -12.33 -7.87
CA GLY A 39 -6.01 -11.94 -7.64
C GLY A 39 -6.49 -12.09 -6.20
N GLU A 40 -5.69 -12.70 -5.32
CA GLU A 40 -6.04 -12.87 -3.91
C GLU A 40 -5.40 -11.77 -3.05
N PRO A 41 -6.18 -11.11 -2.18
CA PRO A 41 -5.61 -10.14 -1.26
C PRO A 41 -4.78 -10.84 -0.19
N LEU A 42 -3.59 -10.30 0.07
CA LEU A 42 -2.72 -10.72 1.16
C LEU A 42 -2.84 -9.70 2.28
N GLY A 43 -3.41 -10.10 3.41
CA GLY A 43 -3.54 -9.23 4.56
C GLY A 43 -2.25 -9.13 5.38
N LYS A 44 -2.36 -8.44 6.49
CA LYS A 44 -1.32 -8.43 7.52
C LYS A 44 -1.27 -9.82 8.15
N PRO A 45 -0.08 -10.44 8.26
CA PRO A 45 -0.01 -11.82 8.77
C PRO A 45 -0.39 -11.93 10.25
N GLY A 46 0.00 -10.97 11.07
CA GLY A 46 -0.34 -10.94 12.49
C GLY A 46 0.45 -11.91 13.36
N SER A 47 1.08 -12.94 12.79
CA SER A 47 1.90 -13.90 13.51
C SER A 47 3.10 -14.32 12.67
N HIS A 48 4.10 -14.88 13.34
CA HIS A 48 5.31 -15.39 12.66
C HIS A 48 4.97 -16.52 11.68
N GLU A 49 4.15 -17.48 12.11
CA GLU A 49 3.78 -18.64 11.27
C GLU A 49 3.03 -18.21 10.01
N ARG A 50 2.12 -17.26 10.13
CA ARG A 50 1.38 -16.72 8.98
C ARG A 50 2.30 -15.94 8.04
N ALA A 51 3.25 -15.19 8.59
CA ALA A 51 4.24 -14.46 7.79
C ALA A 51 5.14 -15.41 7.01
N VAL A 52 5.59 -16.50 7.64
CA VAL A 52 6.35 -17.56 6.95
C VAL A 52 5.55 -18.12 5.79
N ALA A 53 4.29 -18.48 6.02
CA ALA A 53 3.42 -19.04 4.99
C ALA A 53 3.19 -18.04 3.84
N GLN A 54 2.99 -16.76 4.13
CA GLN A 54 2.85 -15.73 3.11
C GLN A 54 4.11 -15.62 2.25
N LEU A 55 5.28 -15.51 2.86
CA LEU A 55 6.53 -15.36 2.11
C LEU A 55 6.86 -16.61 1.30
N GLN A 56 6.50 -17.80 1.78
CA GLN A 56 6.63 -19.03 0.99
C GLN A 56 5.79 -18.96 -0.28
N ARG A 57 4.57 -18.46 -0.19
CA ARG A 57 3.68 -18.28 -1.35
C ARG A 57 4.20 -17.19 -2.30
N MET A 58 4.77 -16.13 -1.77
CA MET A 58 5.27 -15.00 -2.55
C MET A 58 6.61 -15.25 -3.21
N SER A 59 7.36 -16.25 -2.74
CA SER A 59 8.69 -16.60 -3.26
C SER A 59 8.66 -16.82 -4.76
N GLY A 60 9.51 -16.09 -5.50
CA GLY A 60 9.60 -16.18 -6.95
C GLY A 60 8.38 -15.62 -7.70
N GLN A 61 7.45 -14.98 -7.03
CA GLN A 61 6.21 -14.48 -7.61
C GLN A 61 6.22 -12.95 -7.77
N THR A 62 5.35 -12.46 -8.64
CA THR A 62 5.04 -11.03 -8.73
C THR A 62 3.80 -10.75 -7.88
N VAL A 63 3.94 -9.79 -6.97
CA VAL A 63 2.86 -9.31 -6.12
C VAL A 63 2.56 -7.87 -6.52
N VAL A 64 1.28 -7.55 -6.71
CA VAL A 64 0.86 -6.17 -7.01
C VAL A 64 0.35 -5.53 -5.74
N PHE A 65 1.01 -4.46 -5.32
CA PHE A 65 0.53 -3.66 -4.20
C PHE A 65 -0.37 -2.56 -4.76
N GLN A 66 -1.68 -2.69 -4.52
CA GLN A 66 -2.68 -1.70 -4.93
C GLN A 66 -2.71 -0.62 -3.86
N THR A 67 -2.07 0.51 -4.13
CA THR A 67 -2.01 1.63 -3.20
C THR A 67 -2.96 2.71 -3.67
N ALA A 68 -3.99 2.98 -2.88
CA ALA A 68 -5.00 3.98 -3.19
C ALA A 68 -4.90 5.17 -2.25
N LEU A 69 -5.27 6.34 -2.76
CA LEU A 69 -5.45 7.53 -1.93
C LEU A 69 -6.72 8.24 -2.32
N SER A 70 -7.31 8.92 -1.34
CA SER A 70 -8.44 9.80 -1.52
C SER A 70 -8.17 11.12 -0.84
N VAL A 71 -8.57 12.22 -1.48
CA VAL A 71 -8.50 13.55 -0.89
C VAL A 71 -9.92 14.09 -0.83
N VAL A 72 -10.36 14.48 0.37
CA VAL A 72 -11.73 14.93 0.64
C VAL A 72 -11.69 16.23 1.43
N CYS A 73 -12.50 17.21 1.01
CA CYS A 73 -12.76 18.42 1.77
C CYS A 73 -14.27 18.71 1.71
N LEU A 74 -14.97 18.53 2.83
CA LEU A 74 -16.43 18.69 2.86
C LEU A 74 -16.84 20.14 2.58
N ALA A 75 -16.12 21.11 3.12
CA ALA A 75 -16.48 22.54 2.97
C ALA A 75 -16.51 22.97 1.50
N SER A 76 -15.61 22.46 0.67
CA SER A 76 -15.55 22.78 -0.76
C SER A 76 -16.28 21.78 -1.65
N GLY A 77 -16.72 20.66 -1.11
CA GLY A 77 -17.30 19.56 -1.88
C GLY A 77 -16.28 18.78 -2.70
N PHE A 78 -14.98 18.94 -2.43
CA PHE A 78 -13.93 18.24 -3.17
C PHE A 78 -13.82 16.78 -2.70
N GLU A 79 -13.83 15.86 -3.65
CA GLU A 79 -13.60 14.44 -3.38
C GLU A 79 -13.05 13.79 -4.63
N GLN A 80 -11.79 13.36 -4.57
CA GLN A 80 -11.15 12.61 -5.67
C GLN A 80 -10.27 11.51 -5.11
N SER A 81 -10.17 10.42 -5.87
CA SER A 81 -9.38 9.25 -5.52
C SER A 81 -8.50 8.83 -6.69
N GLU A 82 -7.33 8.30 -6.39
CA GLU A 82 -6.44 7.72 -7.39
C GLU A 82 -5.84 6.41 -6.88
N LEU A 83 -5.41 5.56 -7.81
CA LEU A 83 -4.76 4.30 -7.54
C LEU A 83 -3.34 4.34 -8.11
N ALA A 84 -2.38 3.87 -7.33
CA ALA A 84 -1.00 3.67 -7.75
C ALA A 84 -0.65 2.18 -7.60
N PRO A 85 -0.75 1.38 -8.67
CA PRO A 85 -0.32 -0.01 -8.60
C PRO A 85 1.21 -0.09 -8.59
N VAL A 86 1.75 -1.00 -7.77
CA VAL A 86 3.18 -1.26 -7.68
C VAL A 86 3.39 -2.75 -7.91
N GLU A 87 4.08 -3.11 -8.99
CA GLU A 87 4.46 -4.49 -9.25
C GLU A 87 5.78 -4.80 -8.57
N VAL A 88 5.77 -5.77 -7.68
CA VAL A 88 6.94 -6.18 -6.90
C VAL A 88 7.26 -7.63 -7.23
N ARG A 89 8.43 -7.85 -7.82
CA ARG A 89 8.90 -9.19 -8.11
C ARG A 89 9.81 -9.67 -6.98
N PHE A 90 9.41 -10.77 -6.35
CA PHE A 90 10.19 -11.38 -5.28
C PHE A 90 11.20 -12.37 -5.86
N ARG A 91 12.40 -12.41 -5.26
CA ARG A 91 13.37 -13.46 -5.53
C ARG A 91 12.79 -14.81 -5.10
N ALA A 92 13.38 -15.91 -5.58
CA ALA A 92 13.18 -17.21 -4.96
C ALA A 92 13.79 -17.16 -3.55
N LEU A 93 13.00 -17.45 -2.54
CA LEU A 93 13.38 -17.34 -1.12
C LEU A 93 13.48 -18.73 -0.51
N ASP A 94 14.57 -19.01 0.19
CA ASP A 94 14.68 -20.25 0.99
C ASP A 94 14.18 -20.03 2.43
N ALA A 95 14.00 -21.12 3.14
CA ALA A 95 13.45 -21.07 4.50
C ALA A 95 14.35 -20.27 5.46
N GLY A 96 15.66 -20.36 5.29
CA GLY A 96 16.62 -19.61 6.12
C GLY A 96 16.53 -18.11 5.89
N GLU A 97 16.40 -17.69 4.62
CA GLU A 97 16.23 -16.26 4.28
C GLU A 97 14.95 -15.69 4.87
N ILE A 98 13.84 -16.42 4.75
CA ILE A 98 12.56 -16.03 5.31
C ILE A 98 12.67 -15.86 6.83
N GLU A 99 13.25 -16.83 7.50
CA GLU A 99 13.39 -16.80 8.96
C GLU A 99 14.26 -15.63 9.43
N ARG A 100 15.41 -15.41 8.79
CA ARG A 100 16.30 -14.29 9.13
C ARG A 100 15.62 -12.93 8.95
N TYR A 101 14.91 -12.77 7.82
CA TYR A 101 14.18 -11.54 7.56
C TYR A 101 13.10 -11.27 8.62
N LEU A 102 12.27 -12.28 8.89
CA LEU A 102 11.16 -12.12 9.81
C LEU A 102 11.64 -11.85 11.24
N ARG A 103 12.70 -12.51 11.68
CA ARG A 103 13.26 -12.30 13.03
C ARG A 103 13.87 -10.89 13.17
N ALA A 104 14.53 -10.40 12.12
CA ALA A 104 15.18 -9.10 12.15
C ALA A 104 14.18 -7.94 12.02
N GLU A 105 13.22 -8.05 11.09
CA GLU A 105 12.32 -6.93 10.75
C GLU A 105 10.99 -6.97 11.50
N GLN A 106 10.49 -8.17 11.80
CA GLN A 106 9.20 -8.38 12.46
C GLN A 106 8.04 -7.63 11.77
N PRO A 107 7.82 -7.84 10.46
CA PRO A 107 6.86 -7.07 9.65
C PRO A 107 5.44 -7.65 9.76
N TYR A 108 5.00 -8.02 10.94
CA TYR A 108 3.75 -8.76 11.16
C TYR A 108 2.51 -7.89 10.97
N ASP A 109 2.68 -6.58 10.98
CA ASP A 109 1.62 -5.60 10.73
C ASP A 109 1.67 -5.00 9.31
N CYS A 110 2.51 -5.56 8.43
CA CYS A 110 2.62 -5.13 7.04
C CYS A 110 1.89 -6.07 6.11
N ALA A 111 1.13 -5.53 5.16
CA ALA A 111 0.46 -6.32 4.14
C ALA A 111 1.49 -7.13 3.35
N GLY A 112 1.21 -8.44 3.16
CA GLY A 112 2.13 -9.34 2.48
C GLY A 112 3.45 -9.57 3.20
N SER A 113 3.56 -9.24 4.49
CA SER A 113 4.78 -9.39 5.28
C SER A 113 5.98 -8.61 4.72
N ALA A 114 5.73 -7.63 3.85
CA ALA A 114 6.79 -6.90 3.16
C ALA A 114 6.97 -5.50 3.72
N LYS A 115 8.19 -5.19 4.14
CA LYS A 115 8.57 -3.86 4.61
C LYS A 115 9.74 -3.37 3.77
N SER A 116 9.41 -2.74 2.62
CA SER A 116 10.39 -2.34 1.62
C SER A 116 11.30 -1.21 2.08
N GLU A 117 10.84 -0.35 2.99
CA GLU A 117 11.65 0.70 3.60
C GLU A 117 12.63 0.16 4.65
N GLY A 118 12.51 -1.12 5.00
CA GLY A 118 13.43 -1.85 5.86
C GLY A 118 14.13 -2.98 5.09
N LEU A 119 14.34 -4.09 5.77
CA LEU A 119 15.06 -5.24 5.19
C LEU A 119 14.28 -5.96 4.09
N GLY A 120 12.98 -5.70 3.98
CA GLY A 120 12.15 -6.29 2.91
C GLY A 120 12.68 -6.02 1.51
N ILE A 121 13.40 -4.91 1.30
CA ILE A 121 13.99 -4.60 0.00
C ILE A 121 14.96 -5.69 -0.47
N ALA A 122 15.61 -6.40 0.45
CA ALA A 122 16.55 -7.46 0.12
C ALA A 122 15.87 -8.73 -0.42
N LEU A 123 14.56 -8.87 -0.24
CA LEU A 123 13.79 -10.00 -0.75
C LEU A 123 13.39 -9.82 -2.22
N LEU A 124 13.60 -8.64 -2.78
CA LEU A 124 13.04 -8.25 -4.06
C LEU A 124 14.03 -8.42 -5.20
N GLU A 125 13.50 -8.73 -6.37
CA GLU A 125 14.24 -8.74 -7.62
C GLU A 125 14.03 -7.45 -8.40
N ALA A 126 12.80 -6.90 -8.37
CA ALA A 126 12.45 -5.67 -9.09
C ALA A 126 11.20 -5.01 -8.52
N ILE A 127 11.11 -3.70 -8.70
CA ILE A 127 9.93 -2.90 -8.39
C ILE A 127 9.60 -2.09 -9.64
N HIS A 128 8.33 -2.14 -10.09
CA HIS A 128 7.85 -1.37 -11.23
C HIS A 128 6.69 -0.48 -10.80
N ASN A 129 6.91 0.83 -10.83
CA ASN A 129 5.88 1.81 -10.54
C ASN A 129 6.21 3.15 -11.23
N ASP A 130 5.25 4.07 -11.20
CA ASP A 130 5.41 5.44 -11.67
C ASP A 130 5.23 6.48 -10.55
N ASP A 131 5.20 6.03 -9.29
CA ASP A 131 5.07 6.87 -8.11
C ASP A 131 5.91 6.23 -7.00
N PRO A 132 7.18 6.64 -6.83
CA PRO A 132 8.17 5.87 -6.08
C PRO A 132 7.88 5.67 -4.60
N THR A 133 7.01 6.49 -4.00
CA THR A 133 6.64 6.33 -2.60
C THR A 133 5.41 5.44 -2.40
N ALA A 134 4.78 4.98 -3.48
CA ALA A 134 3.54 4.21 -3.39
C ALA A 134 3.69 2.92 -2.59
N LEU A 135 4.81 2.22 -2.73
CA LEU A 135 5.01 0.95 -2.03
C LEU A 135 5.08 1.12 -0.51
N VAL A 136 5.55 2.26 -0.04
CA VAL A 136 5.59 2.58 1.41
C VAL A 136 4.18 2.86 1.94
N GLY A 137 3.24 3.24 1.08
CA GLY A 137 1.84 3.36 1.44
C GLY A 137 1.15 4.67 1.06
N LEU A 138 1.89 5.67 0.61
CA LEU A 138 1.31 6.93 0.13
C LEU A 138 2.01 7.39 -1.15
N PRO A 139 1.31 7.36 -2.30
CA PRO A 139 1.88 7.77 -3.58
C PRO A 139 1.95 9.30 -3.66
N LEU A 140 3.12 9.88 -3.39
CA LEU A 140 3.25 11.32 -3.20
C LEU A 140 3.15 12.14 -4.49
N ILE A 141 3.47 11.58 -5.65
CA ILE A 141 3.25 12.30 -6.93
C ILE A 141 1.75 12.51 -7.11
N ARG A 142 0.94 11.46 -6.94
CA ARG A 142 -0.52 11.56 -7.03
C ARG A 142 -1.11 12.40 -5.91
N THR A 143 -0.58 12.27 -4.70
CA THR A 143 -1.03 13.06 -3.55
C THR A 143 -0.85 14.57 -3.82
N ALA A 144 0.33 14.97 -4.29
CA ALA A 144 0.59 16.37 -4.62
C ALA A 144 -0.37 16.88 -5.72
N ARG A 145 -0.63 16.05 -6.73
CA ARG A 145 -1.57 16.39 -7.81
C ARG A 145 -2.98 16.64 -7.26
N LEU A 146 -3.48 15.76 -6.40
CA LEU A 146 -4.81 15.91 -5.82
C LEU A 146 -4.89 17.08 -4.84
N LEU A 147 -3.84 17.34 -4.08
CA LEU A 147 -3.80 18.50 -3.18
C LEU A 147 -3.85 19.81 -3.97
N ARG A 148 -3.14 19.91 -5.10
CA ARG A 148 -3.25 21.08 -5.98
C ARG A 148 -4.66 21.23 -6.52
N ALA A 149 -5.28 20.13 -6.95
CA ALA A 149 -6.66 20.15 -7.42
C ALA A 149 -7.63 20.59 -6.33
N ALA A 150 -7.35 20.28 -5.08
CA ALA A 150 -8.15 20.69 -3.93
C ALA A 150 -7.94 22.17 -3.53
N GLY A 151 -6.98 22.85 -4.16
CA GLY A 151 -6.73 24.27 -3.94
C GLY A 151 -5.46 24.61 -3.17
N LEU A 152 -4.65 23.62 -2.78
CA LEU A 152 -3.38 23.91 -2.13
C LEU A 152 -2.32 24.36 -3.15
N ARG A 153 -1.54 25.35 -2.77
CA ARG A 153 -0.39 25.80 -3.58
C ARG A 153 0.84 24.98 -3.19
N LEU A 154 1.23 24.09 -4.09
CA LEU A 154 2.46 23.32 -3.96
C LEU A 154 3.42 23.69 -5.10
N PRO A 155 4.72 23.44 -4.94
CA PRO A 155 5.69 23.67 -5.99
C PRO A 155 5.39 22.95 -7.31
#